data_cd9ef66f40bef9a7600a24440a8f8ad5
#
_entry.id   cd9ef66f40bef9a7600a24440a8f8ad5
#
_cell.length_a   1.000
_cell.length_b   1.000
_cell.length_c   1.000
_cell.angle_alpha   90.00
_cell.angle_beta   90.00
_cell.angle_gamma   90.00
#
_symmetry.space_group_name_H-M   'P 1'
#
loop_
_entity.id
_entity.type
_entity.pdbx_description
1 polymer ?
#
loop_
_entity_poly.entity_id
_entity_poly.type
_entity_poly.pdbx_seq_one_letter_code
_entity_poly.pdbx_strand_id
1 'polypeptide(L)'
;MSNAPAPIQPAPTLVKHYLLYGSERYALAILRPLQEAIRARGHEAAWFFDGPGAEDLIDGERLLTVAEVRAWNPIAVITSSNHLPHFFPGVKVETFHGFDAGKPRHVYVRGFFDLYCTTGPRDTKAFGEVATTLGHFTVIETGWPKLDPFMREIAGALPPVRQPPVILYHSTFSPSWSAADTLYEEIKRLSRNGRWRWIVTFHPKMNPEITARYKALQNEFLRFAENDNILELFPQVDMMCSDTSSALSEFLLTGKPVVTFKNRRPGPQLIDIDDPAQFEPAIERALARPPELMQAIREFADAIHPYRDGRSSERVLDAVDTFIAAGARNRRRKPWNPWRKLKLRRRIGYWGPA
;
A
#
# COMPACT_ATOMS: atom_id res chain seq x y z
N MET A 1 55.40 -25.65 14.64
CA MET A 1 54.55 -25.47 13.43
C MET A 1 53.11 -25.51 13.89
N SER A 2 52.45 -24.35 13.97
CA SER A 2 51.08 -24.22 14.46
C SER A 2 50.12 -24.47 13.30
N ASN A 3 49.35 -25.54 13.39
CA ASN A 3 48.26 -25.84 12.47
C ASN A 3 47.04 -24.97 12.86
N ALA A 4 46.84 -23.83 12.22
CA ALA A 4 45.62 -23.09 12.34
C ALA A 4 44.49 -23.86 11.61
N PRO A 5 43.28 -24.03 12.24
CA PRO A 5 42.18 -24.70 11.59
C PRO A 5 41.72 -23.88 10.39
N ALA A 6 41.43 -24.58 9.27
CA ALA A 6 40.89 -23.95 8.09
C ALA A 6 39.55 -23.26 8.40
N PRO A 7 39.24 -22.10 7.77
CA PRO A 7 37.97 -21.41 7.99
C PRO A 7 36.82 -22.32 7.59
N ILE A 8 35.85 -22.50 8.51
CA ILE A 8 34.61 -23.24 8.27
C ILE A 8 33.84 -22.48 7.20
N GLN A 9 33.76 -23.03 5.99
CA GLN A 9 32.88 -22.49 4.96
C GLN A 9 31.43 -22.58 5.43
N PRO A 10 30.64 -21.48 5.38
CA PRO A 10 29.24 -21.55 5.71
C PRO A 10 28.55 -22.56 4.80
N ALA A 11 27.72 -23.41 5.42
CA ALA A 11 26.91 -24.38 4.67
C ALA A 11 26.12 -23.66 3.55
N PRO A 12 25.97 -24.24 2.36
CA PRO A 12 25.22 -23.63 1.27
C PRO A 12 23.79 -23.35 1.73
N THR A 13 23.42 -22.08 1.73
CA THR A 13 22.08 -21.66 2.09
C THR A 13 21.11 -22.25 1.05
N LEU A 14 20.17 -23.08 1.50
CA LEU A 14 19.18 -23.68 0.61
C LEU A 14 18.36 -22.58 -0.06
N VAL A 15 18.35 -22.54 -1.40
CA VAL A 15 17.56 -21.60 -2.18
C VAL A 15 16.08 -21.88 -1.92
N LYS A 16 15.33 -20.88 -1.45
CA LYS A 16 13.90 -20.96 -1.22
C LYS A 16 13.16 -20.37 -2.42
N HIS A 17 12.04 -20.97 -2.80
CA HIS A 17 11.17 -20.50 -3.85
C HIS A 17 9.95 -19.80 -3.26
N TYR A 18 9.64 -18.62 -3.78
CA TYR A 18 8.45 -17.86 -3.41
C TYR A 18 7.56 -17.64 -4.63
N LEU A 19 6.25 -17.64 -4.43
CA LEU A 19 5.29 -17.29 -5.47
C LEU A 19 4.60 -15.99 -5.11
N LEU A 20 4.64 -15.02 -6.03
CA LEU A 20 3.91 -13.76 -5.95
C LEU A 20 2.63 -13.90 -6.77
N TYR A 21 1.46 -13.80 -6.11
CA TYR A 21 0.18 -13.97 -6.77
C TYR A 21 -0.52 -12.62 -6.94
N GLY A 22 -0.80 -12.24 -8.19
CA GLY A 22 -1.54 -11.05 -8.56
C GLY A 22 -2.82 -11.39 -9.34
N SER A 23 -3.86 -10.58 -9.12
CA SER A 23 -5.13 -10.66 -9.83
C SER A 23 -5.64 -9.30 -10.29
N GLU A 24 -4.92 -8.24 -9.96
CA GLU A 24 -5.20 -6.85 -10.28
C GLU A 24 -3.88 -6.09 -10.48
N ARG A 25 -3.85 -5.13 -11.38
CA ARG A 25 -2.62 -4.39 -11.75
C ARG A 25 -1.90 -3.75 -10.56
N TYR A 26 -2.63 -3.27 -9.55
CA TYR A 26 -2.04 -2.68 -8.35
C TYR A 26 -1.15 -3.67 -7.55
N ALA A 27 -1.33 -4.98 -7.74
CA ALA A 27 -0.50 -5.98 -7.06
C ALA A 27 0.98 -5.86 -7.44
N LEU A 28 1.30 -5.40 -8.65
CA LEU A 28 2.66 -5.20 -9.09
C LEU A 28 3.40 -4.19 -8.21
N ALA A 29 2.82 -3.02 -7.99
CA ALA A 29 3.44 -1.98 -7.14
C ALA A 29 3.65 -2.44 -5.69
N ILE A 30 2.83 -3.38 -5.20
CA ILE A 30 2.92 -3.89 -3.83
C ILE A 30 3.94 -5.01 -3.70
N LEU A 31 4.01 -5.90 -4.69
CA LEU A 31 4.78 -7.13 -4.59
C LEU A 31 6.17 -7.05 -5.28
N ARG A 32 6.44 -6.05 -6.15
CA ARG A 32 7.78 -5.84 -6.72
C ARG A 32 8.87 -5.62 -5.66
N PRO A 33 8.66 -4.78 -4.62
CA PRO A 33 9.66 -4.65 -3.54
C PRO A 33 9.92 -5.98 -2.81
N LEU A 34 8.91 -6.86 -2.68
CA LEU A 34 9.11 -8.21 -2.14
C LEU A 34 9.95 -9.09 -3.07
N GLN A 35 9.73 -9.04 -4.38
CA GLN A 35 10.55 -9.75 -5.35
C GLN A 35 12.02 -9.34 -5.24
N GLU A 36 12.28 -8.04 -5.14
CA GLU A 36 13.63 -7.49 -4.94
C GLU A 36 14.27 -8.01 -3.64
N ALA A 37 13.52 -7.97 -2.53
CA ALA A 37 14.00 -8.45 -1.24
C ALA A 37 14.27 -9.98 -1.23
N ILE A 38 13.42 -10.79 -1.90
CA ILE A 38 13.64 -12.23 -2.05
C ILE A 38 14.95 -12.49 -2.80
N ARG A 39 15.15 -11.80 -3.92
CA ARG A 39 16.37 -11.94 -4.75
C ARG A 39 17.62 -11.46 -4.01
N ALA A 40 17.52 -10.35 -3.26
CA ALA A 40 18.62 -9.83 -2.45
C ALA A 40 19.06 -10.80 -1.35
N ARG A 41 18.18 -11.70 -0.89
CA ARG A 41 18.50 -12.80 0.05
C ARG A 41 19.04 -14.05 -0.64
N GLY A 42 19.27 -14.04 -1.96
CA GLY A 42 19.73 -15.21 -2.72
C GLY A 42 18.64 -16.27 -2.93
N HIS A 43 17.37 -15.89 -2.85
CA HIS A 43 16.22 -16.76 -3.07
C HIS A 43 15.55 -16.45 -4.41
N GLU A 44 14.61 -17.30 -4.85
CA GLU A 44 13.93 -17.18 -6.13
C GLU A 44 12.47 -16.79 -5.97
N ALA A 45 12.01 -15.87 -6.82
CA ALA A 45 10.64 -15.41 -6.88
C ALA A 45 10.09 -15.57 -8.29
N ALA A 46 8.92 -16.21 -8.39
CA ALA A 46 8.13 -16.30 -9.62
C ALA A 46 6.75 -15.66 -9.40
N TRP A 47 6.10 -15.29 -10.50
CA TRP A 47 4.76 -14.73 -10.50
C TRP A 47 3.73 -15.71 -11.05
N PHE A 48 2.55 -15.70 -10.47
CA PHE A 48 1.34 -16.21 -11.10
C PHE A 48 0.31 -15.09 -11.13
N PHE A 49 -0.13 -14.73 -12.32
CA PHE A 49 -1.03 -13.58 -12.50
C PHE A 49 -2.27 -14.02 -13.32
N ASP A 50 -3.46 -13.84 -12.75
CA ASP A 50 -4.72 -14.27 -13.36
C ASP A 50 -5.70 -13.11 -13.65
N GLY A 51 -5.16 -11.92 -13.88
CA GLY A 51 -5.94 -10.70 -14.14
C GLY A 51 -5.16 -9.64 -14.93
N PRO A 52 -5.71 -8.42 -15.03
CA PRO A 52 -5.04 -7.31 -15.71
C PRO A 52 -3.74 -6.91 -15.01
N GLY A 53 -2.70 -6.60 -15.79
CA GLY A 53 -1.34 -6.32 -15.33
C GLY A 53 -0.36 -7.48 -15.58
N ALA A 54 -0.83 -8.63 -16.07
CA ALA A 54 0.04 -9.74 -16.44
C ALA A 54 1.02 -9.36 -17.58
N GLU A 55 0.61 -8.43 -18.43
CA GLU A 55 1.37 -7.87 -19.54
C GLU A 55 2.57 -7.01 -19.10
N ASP A 56 2.56 -6.54 -17.86
CA ASP A 56 3.64 -5.71 -17.28
C ASP A 56 4.75 -6.56 -16.62
N LEU A 57 4.62 -7.90 -16.66
CA LEU A 57 5.64 -8.82 -16.16
C LEU A 57 6.70 -9.12 -17.23
N ILE A 58 7.95 -9.24 -16.82
CA ILE A 58 9.07 -9.59 -17.70
C ILE A 58 8.97 -11.08 -18.08
N ASP A 59 9.27 -11.41 -19.33
CA ASP A 59 9.32 -12.78 -19.79
C ASP A 59 10.26 -13.63 -18.92
N GLY A 60 9.81 -14.83 -18.57
CA GLY A 60 10.53 -15.76 -17.69
C GLY A 60 10.28 -15.54 -16.18
N GLU A 61 9.65 -14.45 -15.75
CA GLU A 61 9.25 -14.27 -14.34
C GLU A 61 7.93 -14.99 -14.01
N ARG A 62 7.13 -15.33 -15.02
CA ARG A 62 5.76 -15.80 -14.86
C ARG A 62 5.64 -17.30 -15.05
N LEU A 63 4.98 -17.96 -14.09
CA LEU A 63 4.44 -19.32 -14.23
C LEU A 63 3.02 -19.22 -14.80
N LEU A 64 2.74 -19.96 -15.85
CA LEU A 64 1.49 -19.85 -16.62
C LEU A 64 0.45 -20.87 -16.19
N THR A 65 0.90 -22.00 -15.63
CA THR A 65 0.04 -23.14 -15.30
C THR A 65 0.16 -23.54 -13.82
N VAL A 66 -0.87 -24.18 -13.31
CA VAL A 66 -0.84 -24.76 -11.96
C VAL A 66 0.21 -25.89 -11.86
N ALA A 67 0.47 -26.60 -12.94
CA ALA A 67 1.51 -27.63 -12.99
C ALA A 67 2.90 -27.03 -12.76
N GLU A 68 3.21 -25.91 -13.41
CA GLU A 68 4.47 -25.17 -13.18
C GLU A 68 4.59 -24.67 -11.75
N VAL A 69 3.50 -24.10 -11.16
CA VAL A 69 3.50 -23.68 -9.75
C VAL A 69 3.78 -24.83 -8.80
N ARG A 70 3.20 -26.00 -9.08
CA ARG A 70 3.43 -27.21 -8.26
C ARG A 70 4.85 -27.77 -8.42
N ALA A 71 5.41 -27.73 -9.63
CA ALA A 71 6.80 -28.09 -9.88
C ALA A 71 7.78 -27.11 -9.22
N TRP A 72 7.46 -25.80 -9.26
CA TRP A 72 8.20 -24.74 -8.57
C TRP A 72 8.23 -24.94 -7.05
N ASN A 73 7.17 -25.51 -6.51
CA ASN A 73 7.00 -25.88 -5.10
C ASN A 73 7.36 -24.74 -4.13
N PRO A 74 6.69 -23.57 -4.19
CA PRO A 74 7.02 -22.43 -3.33
C PRO A 74 6.80 -22.74 -1.86
N ILE A 75 7.71 -22.23 -0.99
CA ILE A 75 7.53 -22.30 0.46
C ILE A 75 6.42 -21.37 0.94
N ALA A 76 6.16 -20.28 0.20
CA ALA A 76 5.10 -19.33 0.46
C ALA A 76 4.51 -18.77 -0.82
N VAL A 77 3.21 -18.50 -0.79
CA VAL A 77 2.46 -17.74 -1.80
C VAL A 77 2.03 -16.44 -1.17
N ILE A 78 2.54 -15.32 -1.67
CA ILE A 78 2.31 -13.98 -1.14
C ILE A 78 1.41 -13.19 -2.09
N THR A 79 0.41 -12.53 -1.56
CA THR A 79 -0.53 -11.71 -2.33
C THR A 79 -0.96 -10.46 -1.57
N SER A 80 -1.33 -9.42 -2.31
CA SER A 80 -2.02 -8.24 -1.79
C SER A 80 -3.55 -8.32 -1.91
N SER A 81 -4.06 -9.41 -2.49
CA SER A 81 -5.50 -9.64 -2.65
C SER A 81 -6.03 -10.51 -1.53
N ASN A 82 -7.26 -10.25 -1.07
CA ASN A 82 -7.88 -11.08 -0.02
C ASN A 82 -8.44 -12.43 -0.51
N HIS A 83 -7.83 -12.98 -1.56
CA HIS A 83 -8.04 -14.34 -2.06
C HIS A 83 -6.79 -14.83 -2.82
N LEU A 84 -6.58 -16.14 -2.81
CA LEU A 84 -5.56 -16.81 -3.61
C LEU A 84 -5.97 -18.28 -3.85
N PRO A 85 -5.41 -18.93 -4.87
CA PRO A 85 -5.70 -20.36 -5.14
C PRO A 85 -5.24 -21.24 -3.98
N HIS A 86 -6.21 -21.90 -3.31
CA HIS A 86 -5.95 -22.75 -2.15
C HIS A 86 -5.14 -24.00 -2.45
N PHE A 87 -5.09 -24.41 -3.73
CA PHE A 87 -4.39 -25.59 -4.23
C PHE A 87 -2.91 -25.32 -4.62
N PHE A 88 -2.43 -24.08 -4.52
CA PHE A 88 -1.00 -23.79 -4.61
C PHE A 88 -0.28 -24.32 -3.37
N PRO A 89 0.94 -24.87 -3.47
CA PRO A 89 1.71 -25.30 -2.30
C PRO A 89 2.21 -24.11 -1.46
N GLY A 90 2.77 -24.36 -0.29
CA GLY A 90 3.38 -23.37 0.59
C GLY A 90 2.40 -22.58 1.49
N VAL A 91 2.95 -21.75 2.35
CA VAL A 91 2.22 -20.86 3.27
C VAL A 91 1.48 -19.77 2.50
N LYS A 92 0.22 -19.49 2.85
CA LYS A 92 -0.61 -18.46 2.21
C LYS A 92 -0.50 -17.16 3.01
N VAL A 93 0.08 -16.12 2.39
CA VAL A 93 0.41 -14.84 3.03
C VAL A 93 -0.35 -13.69 2.39
N GLU A 94 -1.00 -12.87 3.21
CA GLU A 94 -1.64 -11.61 2.78
C GLU A 94 -0.83 -10.40 3.27
N THR A 95 -0.54 -9.45 2.35
CA THR A 95 0.19 -8.20 2.62
C THR A 95 -0.66 -6.95 2.43
N PHE A 96 -1.96 -7.14 2.21
CA PHE A 96 -2.95 -6.08 1.97
C PHE A 96 -2.70 -5.22 0.72
N HIS A 97 -3.73 -4.48 0.30
CA HIS A 97 -3.67 -3.59 -0.88
C HIS A 97 -3.88 -2.11 -0.54
N GLY A 98 -3.91 -1.77 0.74
CA GLY A 98 -4.06 -0.38 1.21
C GLY A 98 -4.27 -0.31 2.72
N PHE A 99 -4.31 0.92 3.23
CA PHE A 99 -4.66 1.20 4.61
C PHE A 99 -6.18 1.17 4.77
N ASP A 100 -6.70 0.06 5.26
CA ASP A 100 -8.15 -0.12 5.41
C ASP A 100 -8.66 0.26 6.80
N ALA A 101 -7.76 0.59 7.72
CA ALA A 101 -8.11 0.97 9.09
C ALA A 101 -9.21 2.04 9.13
N GLY A 102 -10.32 1.68 9.76
CA GLY A 102 -11.48 2.55 9.90
C GLY A 102 -12.56 2.40 8.84
N LYS A 103 -12.41 1.59 7.79
CA LYS A 103 -13.53 1.26 6.90
C LYS A 103 -14.51 0.31 7.58
N PRO A 104 -15.84 0.45 7.41
CA PRO A 104 -16.81 -0.54 7.87
C PRO A 104 -16.46 -1.92 7.32
N ARG A 105 -16.44 -2.96 8.17
CA ARG A 105 -16.06 -4.34 7.82
C ARG A 105 -14.60 -4.49 7.34
N HIS A 106 -13.71 -3.63 7.81
CA HIS A 106 -12.28 -3.65 7.53
C HIS A 106 -11.64 -5.04 7.75
N VAL A 107 -11.93 -5.68 8.90
CA VAL A 107 -11.40 -7.01 9.20
C VAL A 107 -12.27 -8.09 8.58
N TYR A 108 -12.04 -8.38 7.30
CA TYR A 108 -12.79 -9.40 6.57
C TYR A 108 -11.93 -10.62 6.25
N VAL A 109 -11.92 -11.59 7.17
CA VAL A 109 -11.16 -12.84 7.02
C VAL A 109 -11.94 -13.84 6.17
N ARG A 110 -11.40 -14.14 4.98
CA ARG A 110 -12.01 -15.12 4.03
C ARG A 110 -11.59 -16.57 4.28
N GLY A 111 -10.64 -16.80 5.18
CA GLY A 111 -10.19 -18.14 5.56
C GLY A 111 -9.27 -18.82 4.52
N PHE A 112 -8.59 -18.06 3.69
CA PHE A 112 -7.59 -18.59 2.76
C PHE A 112 -6.18 -18.59 3.34
N PHE A 113 -5.86 -17.60 4.17
CA PHE A 113 -4.50 -17.28 4.60
C PHE A 113 -4.09 -18.04 5.86
N ASP A 114 -2.79 -18.27 5.96
CA ASP A 114 -2.10 -18.78 7.13
C ASP A 114 -1.50 -17.64 7.95
N LEU A 115 -1.03 -16.60 7.24
CA LEU A 115 -0.32 -15.46 7.78
C LEU A 115 -0.86 -14.16 7.18
N TYR A 116 -1.19 -13.21 8.04
CA TYR A 116 -1.49 -11.83 7.70
C TYR A 116 -0.34 -10.95 8.14
N CYS A 117 0.31 -10.29 7.17
CA CYS A 117 1.39 -9.33 7.38
C CYS A 117 0.78 -7.93 7.42
N THR A 118 0.53 -7.39 8.62
CA THR A 118 -0.20 -6.13 8.81
C THR A 118 0.70 -4.91 8.66
N THR A 119 0.08 -3.80 8.27
CA THR A 119 0.78 -2.56 7.93
C THR A 119 1.28 -1.78 9.15
N GLY A 120 0.61 -1.92 10.28
CA GLY A 120 0.97 -1.23 11.53
C GLY A 120 0.06 -1.60 12.70
N PRO A 121 0.26 -0.95 13.88
CA PRO A 121 -0.36 -1.34 15.15
C PRO A 121 -1.88 -1.41 15.11
N ARG A 122 -2.54 -0.49 14.39
CA ARG A 122 -4.00 -0.45 14.28
C ARG A 122 -4.55 -1.72 13.63
N ASP A 123 -3.96 -2.14 12.50
CA ASP A 123 -4.38 -3.35 11.80
C ASP A 123 -3.98 -4.60 12.57
N THR A 124 -2.79 -4.60 13.17
CA THR A 124 -2.29 -5.70 13.99
C THR A 124 -3.23 -6.00 15.14
N LYS A 125 -3.71 -4.98 15.86
CA LYS A 125 -4.70 -5.12 16.92
C LYS A 125 -6.01 -5.71 16.40
N ALA A 126 -6.57 -5.12 15.34
CA ALA A 126 -7.87 -5.52 14.81
C ALA A 126 -7.85 -6.96 14.26
N PHE A 127 -6.83 -7.33 13.49
CA PHE A 127 -6.69 -8.70 12.98
C PHE A 127 -6.29 -9.70 14.08
N GLY A 128 -5.52 -9.28 15.09
CA GLY A 128 -5.14 -10.10 16.24
C GLY A 128 -6.32 -10.55 17.08
N GLU A 129 -7.30 -9.66 17.33
CA GLU A 129 -8.56 -10.00 18.03
C GLU A 129 -9.33 -11.09 17.27
N VAL A 130 -9.41 -10.97 15.94
CA VAL A 130 -10.07 -12.00 15.10
C VAL A 130 -9.24 -13.29 15.04
N ALA A 131 -7.92 -13.21 15.00
CA ALA A 131 -7.03 -14.38 15.02
C ALA A 131 -7.22 -15.19 16.30
N THR A 132 -7.30 -14.53 17.45
CA THR A 132 -7.57 -15.18 18.73
C THR A 132 -8.91 -15.95 18.72
N THR A 133 -9.94 -15.36 18.15
CA THR A 133 -11.27 -15.99 18.05
C THR A 133 -11.31 -17.16 17.08
N LEU A 134 -10.75 -16.99 15.87
CA LEU A 134 -10.83 -18.00 14.80
C LEU A 134 -9.76 -19.08 14.91
N GLY A 135 -8.54 -18.75 15.36
CA GLY A 135 -7.45 -19.68 15.67
C GLY A 135 -6.79 -20.40 14.47
N HIS A 136 -7.13 -20.04 13.22
CA HIS A 136 -6.60 -20.72 12.04
C HIS A 136 -5.56 -19.92 11.24
N PHE A 137 -5.20 -18.72 11.66
CA PHE A 137 -4.17 -17.88 11.06
C PHE A 137 -3.37 -17.13 12.12
N THR A 138 -2.21 -16.64 11.72
CA THR A 138 -1.33 -15.80 12.54
C THR A 138 -1.29 -14.39 11.98
N VAL A 139 -1.07 -13.40 12.84
CA VAL A 139 -0.89 -11.99 12.47
C VAL A 139 0.49 -11.55 12.91
N ILE A 140 1.25 -10.96 12.00
CA ILE A 140 2.57 -10.37 12.29
C ILE A 140 2.62 -8.98 11.65
N GLU A 141 3.03 -7.99 12.44
CA GLU A 141 3.23 -6.63 11.96
C GLU A 141 4.53 -6.52 11.19
N THR A 142 4.47 -6.03 9.95
CA THR A 142 5.63 -5.98 9.04
C THR A 142 5.85 -4.62 8.41
N GLY A 143 4.83 -3.78 8.40
CA GLY A 143 4.76 -2.66 7.49
C GLY A 143 4.19 -3.08 6.14
N TRP A 144 4.17 -2.16 5.17
CA TRP A 144 3.58 -2.38 3.86
C TRP A 144 4.64 -2.29 2.75
N PRO A 145 4.94 -3.40 2.05
CA PRO A 145 6.01 -3.48 1.04
C PRO A 145 5.95 -2.41 -0.04
N LYS A 146 4.76 -2.01 -0.50
CA LYS A 146 4.56 -0.93 -1.48
C LYS A 146 5.32 0.34 -1.12
N LEU A 147 5.46 0.62 0.17
CA LEU A 147 6.05 1.86 0.65
C LEU A 147 7.58 1.79 0.79
N ASP A 148 8.20 0.63 0.66
CA ASP A 148 9.65 0.51 0.88
C ASP A 148 10.49 1.44 0.00
N PRO A 149 10.28 1.53 -1.33
CA PRO A 149 11.02 2.48 -2.16
C PRO A 149 10.77 3.93 -1.74
N PHE A 150 9.51 4.28 -1.48
CA PHE A 150 9.09 5.61 -1.07
C PHE A 150 9.69 6.02 0.29
N MET A 151 9.68 5.13 1.30
CA MET A 151 10.26 5.41 2.61
C MET A 151 11.77 5.60 2.55
N ARG A 152 12.48 4.88 1.68
CA ARG A 152 13.92 5.10 1.44
C ARG A 152 14.20 6.47 0.81
N GLU A 153 13.32 6.92 -0.10
CA GLU A 153 13.45 8.23 -0.75
C GLU A 153 13.22 9.39 0.22
N ILE A 154 12.20 9.29 1.09
CA ILE A 154 11.84 10.37 2.02
C ILE A 154 12.55 10.26 3.38
N ALA A 155 13.53 9.36 3.52
CA ALA A 155 14.24 9.16 4.78
C ALA A 155 14.87 10.47 5.27
N GLY A 156 14.67 10.79 6.56
CA GLY A 156 15.25 11.96 7.20
C GLY A 156 14.22 12.93 7.79
N ALA A 157 14.67 14.13 8.12
CA ALA A 157 13.83 15.16 8.70
C ALA A 157 12.88 15.76 7.64
N LEU A 158 11.68 16.16 8.08
CA LEU A 158 10.72 16.87 7.24
C LEU A 158 11.38 18.15 6.70
N PRO A 159 11.45 18.32 5.35
CA PRO A 159 12.11 19.48 4.76
C PRO A 159 11.34 20.79 5.10
N PRO A 160 12.04 21.94 5.09
CA PRO A 160 11.37 23.24 5.20
C PRO A 160 10.38 23.43 4.06
N VAL A 161 9.38 24.29 4.28
CA VAL A 161 8.41 24.65 3.23
C VAL A 161 9.14 25.41 2.11
N ARG A 162 8.89 25.02 0.86
CA ARG A 162 9.47 25.65 -0.33
C ARG A 162 9.04 27.12 -0.48
N GLN A 163 9.78 27.87 -1.27
CA GLN A 163 9.46 29.24 -1.63
C GLN A 163 9.43 29.42 -3.15
N PRO A 164 8.28 29.58 -3.78
CA PRO A 164 6.92 29.48 -3.21
C PRO A 164 6.52 28.03 -2.84
N PRO A 165 5.60 27.87 -1.87
CA PRO A 165 5.11 26.54 -1.48
C PRO A 165 4.45 25.80 -2.64
N VAL A 166 4.59 24.46 -2.66
CA VAL A 166 3.97 23.58 -3.66
C VAL A 166 2.84 22.78 -3.03
N ILE A 167 1.65 22.89 -3.58
CA ILE A 167 0.43 22.25 -3.08
C ILE A 167 -0.02 21.16 -4.06
N LEU A 168 -0.24 19.96 -3.55
CA LEU A 168 -0.89 18.88 -4.30
C LEU A 168 -2.40 18.97 -4.12
N TYR A 169 -3.16 19.09 -5.19
CA TYR A 169 -4.60 18.89 -5.16
C TYR A 169 -4.97 17.55 -5.78
N HIS A 170 -5.62 16.71 -4.98
CA HIS A 170 -6.11 15.40 -5.42
C HIS A 170 -7.51 15.15 -4.88
N SER A 171 -8.47 14.84 -5.76
CA SER A 171 -9.85 14.55 -5.39
C SER A 171 -10.24 13.12 -5.76
N THR A 172 -11.13 12.52 -4.96
CA THR A 172 -11.70 11.20 -5.26
C THR A 172 -12.60 11.26 -6.48
N PHE A 173 -12.69 10.15 -7.20
CA PHE A 173 -13.54 10.05 -8.39
C PHE A 173 -15.03 9.81 -8.10
N SER A 174 -15.39 9.47 -6.84
CA SER A 174 -16.77 9.21 -6.44
C SER A 174 -17.57 10.52 -6.35
N PRO A 175 -18.60 10.78 -7.19
CA PRO A 175 -19.24 12.09 -7.27
C PRO A 175 -19.79 12.62 -5.93
N SER A 176 -20.36 11.74 -5.10
CA SER A 176 -20.90 12.12 -3.78
C SER A 176 -19.84 12.45 -2.71
N TRP A 177 -18.55 12.26 -3.01
CA TRP A 177 -17.43 12.47 -2.09
C TRP A 177 -16.38 13.42 -2.65
N SER A 178 -16.47 13.72 -3.95
CA SER A 178 -15.52 14.58 -4.65
C SER A 178 -15.78 16.05 -4.34
N ALA A 179 -14.72 16.76 -3.99
CA ALA A 179 -14.71 18.22 -3.83
C ALA A 179 -14.34 18.95 -5.15
N ALA A 180 -14.08 18.20 -6.24
CA ALA A 180 -13.51 18.78 -7.44
C ALA A 180 -14.38 19.88 -8.07
N ASP A 181 -15.70 19.71 -8.11
CA ASP A 181 -16.60 20.76 -8.63
C ASP A 181 -16.70 21.94 -7.65
N THR A 182 -16.83 21.67 -6.35
CA THR A 182 -17.04 22.70 -5.33
C THR A 182 -15.82 23.62 -5.16
N LEU A 183 -14.60 23.06 -5.22
CA LEU A 183 -13.37 23.82 -5.04
C LEU A 183 -12.78 24.37 -6.35
N TYR A 184 -13.41 24.14 -7.49
CA TYR A 184 -12.89 24.52 -8.80
C TYR A 184 -12.58 26.03 -8.91
N GLU A 185 -13.53 26.90 -8.56
CA GLU A 185 -13.35 28.34 -8.69
C GLU A 185 -12.29 28.87 -7.71
N GLU A 186 -12.19 28.30 -6.49
CA GLU A 186 -11.12 28.67 -5.53
C GLU A 186 -9.73 28.26 -6.06
N ILE A 187 -9.58 27.04 -6.57
CA ILE A 187 -8.30 26.59 -7.14
C ILE A 187 -7.93 27.43 -8.37
N LYS A 188 -8.90 27.75 -9.23
CA LYS A 188 -8.69 28.63 -10.38
C LYS A 188 -8.26 30.05 -9.97
N ARG A 189 -8.85 30.61 -8.93
CA ARG A 189 -8.48 31.91 -8.37
C ARG A 189 -7.08 31.88 -7.75
N LEU A 190 -6.82 30.91 -6.88
CA LEU A 190 -5.58 30.81 -6.11
C LEU A 190 -4.38 30.41 -6.97
N SER A 191 -4.59 29.65 -8.03
CA SER A 191 -3.52 29.25 -8.95
C SER A 191 -3.01 30.37 -9.87
N ARG A 192 -3.64 31.58 -9.81
CA ARG A 192 -3.25 32.73 -10.63
C ARG A 192 -2.55 33.85 -9.86
N ASN A 193 -2.50 33.74 -8.51
CA ASN A 193 -1.98 34.82 -7.68
C ASN A 193 -0.46 34.73 -7.39
N GLY A 194 0.20 33.65 -7.83
CA GLY A 194 1.64 33.44 -7.68
C GLY A 194 2.12 33.13 -6.26
N ARG A 195 1.23 33.11 -5.27
CA ARG A 195 1.60 32.82 -3.86
C ARG A 195 2.04 31.38 -3.66
N TRP A 196 1.44 30.46 -4.43
CA TRP A 196 1.68 29.01 -4.36
C TRP A 196 1.82 28.42 -5.75
N ARG A 197 2.54 27.30 -5.84
CA ARG A 197 2.53 26.43 -7.02
C ARG A 197 1.60 25.25 -6.77
N TRP A 198 0.94 24.80 -7.83
CA TRP A 198 -0.03 23.73 -7.75
C TRP A 198 0.35 22.55 -8.64
N ILE A 199 0.21 21.36 -8.09
CA ILE A 199 0.16 20.13 -8.85
C ILE A 199 -1.24 19.55 -8.67
N VAL A 200 -1.96 19.36 -9.77
CA VAL A 200 -3.28 18.74 -9.76
C VAL A 200 -3.16 17.36 -10.38
N THR A 201 -3.71 16.35 -9.74
CA THR A 201 -3.83 15.01 -10.29
C THR A 201 -5.11 14.35 -9.81
N PHE A 202 -5.67 13.50 -10.63
CA PHE A 202 -6.88 12.75 -10.30
C PHE A 202 -6.70 11.25 -10.54
N HIS A 203 -7.56 10.48 -9.89
CA HIS A 203 -7.65 9.05 -10.17
C HIS A 203 -8.08 8.82 -11.63
N PRO A 204 -7.57 7.80 -12.37
CA PRO A 204 -7.94 7.53 -13.77
C PRO A 204 -9.45 7.35 -14.02
N LYS A 205 -10.23 7.02 -12.97
CA LYS A 205 -11.71 6.91 -13.03
C LYS A 205 -12.44 8.23 -12.80
N MET A 206 -11.73 9.36 -12.66
CA MET A 206 -12.36 10.68 -12.55
C MET A 206 -13.17 10.98 -13.81
N ASN A 207 -14.29 11.71 -13.64
CA ASN A 207 -15.07 12.19 -14.77
C ASN A 207 -14.18 12.96 -15.76
N PRO A 208 -14.15 12.56 -17.05
CA PRO A 208 -13.31 13.20 -18.07
C PRO A 208 -13.58 14.71 -18.23
N GLU A 209 -14.83 15.18 -18.05
CA GLU A 209 -15.18 16.60 -18.13
C GLU A 209 -14.53 17.39 -17.00
N ILE A 210 -14.56 16.88 -15.76
CA ILE A 210 -13.87 17.47 -14.61
C ILE A 210 -12.37 17.51 -14.88
N THR A 211 -11.81 16.40 -15.34
CA THR A 211 -10.37 16.32 -15.68
C THR A 211 -9.99 17.35 -16.74
N ALA A 212 -10.77 17.48 -17.81
CA ALA A 212 -10.53 18.46 -18.89
C ALA A 212 -10.60 19.92 -18.37
N ARG A 213 -11.56 20.24 -17.50
CA ARG A 213 -11.67 21.57 -16.87
C ARG A 213 -10.43 21.92 -16.06
N TYR A 214 -9.90 20.98 -15.27
CA TYR A 214 -8.68 21.21 -14.49
C TYR A 214 -7.42 21.27 -15.35
N LYS A 215 -7.33 20.49 -16.41
CA LYS A 215 -6.24 20.60 -17.41
C LYS A 215 -6.24 21.98 -18.09
N ALA A 216 -7.42 22.57 -18.33
CA ALA A 216 -7.54 23.92 -18.89
C ALA A 216 -7.10 25.05 -17.91
N LEU A 217 -6.96 24.77 -16.62
CA LEU A 217 -6.40 25.73 -15.64
C LEU A 217 -4.88 25.88 -15.71
N GLN A 218 -4.17 25.01 -16.42
CA GLN A 218 -2.70 25.04 -16.48
C GLN A 218 -2.16 26.43 -16.81
N ASN A 219 -1.19 26.88 -16.06
CA ASN A 219 -0.51 28.15 -16.20
C ASN A 219 0.90 28.04 -15.56
N GLU A 220 1.64 29.14 -15.41
CA GLU A 220 3.00 29.11 -14.82
C GLU A 220 3.02 28.64 -13.35
N PHE A 221 1.90 28.69 -12.64
CA PHE A 221 1.77 28.30 -11.23
C PHE A 221 0.98 26.99 -11.03
N LEU A 222 0.31 26.47 -12.05
CA LEU A 222 -0.46 25.23 -11.97
C LEU A 222 -0.14 24.29 -13.11
N ARG A 223 0.32 23.08 -12.79
CA ARG A 223 0.45 21.98 -13.73
C ARG A 223 -0.52 20.84 -13.39
N PHE A 224 -1.10 20.21 -14.39
CA PHE A 224 -1.82 18.95 -14.25
C PHE A 224 -0.84 17.79 -14.46
N ALA A 225 -0.73 16.90 -13.49
CA ALA A 225 0.12 15.71 -13.56
C ALA A 225 -0.73 14.49 -13.94
N GLU A 226 -0.46 13.91 -15.10
CA GLU A 226 -0.93 12.59 -15.49
C GLU A 226 0.03 11.58 -14.90
N ASN A 227 -0.33 11.00 -13.77
CA ASN A 227 0.55 10.08 -13.05
C ASN A 227 -0.25 8.91 -12.49
N ASP A 228 0.14 7.70 -12.86
CA ASP A 228 -0.47 6.46 -12.37
C ASP A 228 -0.05 6.14 -10.92
N ASN A 229 1.06 6.74 -10.45
CA ASN A 229 1.59 6.54 -9.10
C ASN A 229 1.70 7.87 -8.34
N ILE A 230 0.67 8.21 -7.58
CA ILE A 230 0.62 9.46 -6.82
C ILE A 230 1.78 9.60 -5.80
N LEU A 231 2.39 8.51 -5.34
CA LEU A 231 3.53 8.53 -4.40
C LEU A 231 4.71 9.34 -4.93
N GLU A 232 4.94 9.33 -6.26
CA GLU A 232 6.02 10.08 -6.92
C GLU A 232 5.84 11.60 -6.83
N LEU A 233 4.62 12.08 -6.57
CA LEU A 233 4.34 13.49 -6.37
C LEU A 233 4.57 13.95 -4.92
N PHE A 234 4.51 13.06 -3.95
CA PHE A 234 4.58 13.42 -2.52
C PHE A 234 5.89 14.08 -2.10
N PRO A 235 7.08 13.67 -2.57
CA PRO A 235 8.32 14.38 -2.28
C PRO A 235 8.36 15.80 -2.85
N GLN A 236 7.63 16.05 -3.94
CA GLN A 236 7.67 17.31 -4.69
C GLN A 236 6.80 18.43 -4.07
N VAL A 237 5.98 18.14 -3.07
CA VAL A 237 5.00 19.07 -2.53
C VAL A 237 5.19 19.31 -1.04
N ASP A 238 4.64 20.40 -0.52
CA ASP A 238 4.75 20.81 0.89
C ASP A 238 3.50 20.46 1.70
N MET A 239 2.37 20.33 1.04
CA MET A 239 1.09 19.90 1.62
C MET A 239 0.17 19.32 0.56
N MET A 240 -0.93 18.71 1.00
CA MET A 240 -1.98 18.19 0.13
C MET A 240 -3.33 18.81 0.46
N CYS A 241 -4.11 19.12 -0.57
CA CYS A 241 -5.53 19.42 -0.47
C CYS A 241 -6.32 18.27 -1.11
N SER A 242 -7.37 17.79 -0.43
CA SER A 242 -8.14 16.63 -0.90
C SER A 242 -9.56 16.62 -0.31
N ASP A 243 -10.24 15.50 -0.45
CA ASP A 243 -11.56 15.20 0.14
C ASP A 243 -11.52 13.89 0.94
N THR A 244 -12.32 12.89 0.56
CA THR A 244 -12.31 11.55 1.18
C THR A 244 -11.57 10.55 0.28
N SER A 245 -10.28 10.76 0.09
CA SER A 245 -9.42 9.89 -0.71
C SER A 245 -8.60 8.91 0.13
N SER A 246 -8.35 7.71 -0.39
CA SER A 246 -7.42 6.76 0.24
C SER A 246 -5.96 7.23 0.21
N ALA A 247 -5.59 8.08 -0.74
CA ALA A 247 -4.26 8.68 -0.85
C ALA A 247 -3.88 9.55 0.36
N LEU A 248 -4.87 10.05 1.12
CA LEU A 248 -4.63 10.81 2.35
C LEU A 248 -3.78 10.04 3.37
N SER A 249 -4.10 8.77 3.59
CA SER A 249 -3.35 7.94 4.54
C SER A 249 -1.89 7.76 4.09
N GLU A 250 -1.67 7.54 2.79
CA GLU A 250 -0.32 7.43 2.24
C GLU A 250 0.43 8.78 2.32
N PHE A 251 -0.25 9.90 2.04
CA PHE A 251 0.36 11.23 2.12
C PHE A 251 0.76 11.61 3.55
N LEU A 252 -0.09 11.35 4.54
CA LEU A 252 0.19 11.66 5.95
C LEU A 252 1.45 10.95 6.49
N LEU A 253 1.87 9.84 5.86
CA LEU A 253 3.14 9.18 6.19
C LEU A 253 4.38 10.01 5.86
N THR A 254 4.24 11.04 5.00
CA THR A 254 5.32 12.01 4.74
C THR A 254 5.55 12.95 5.91
N GLY A 255 4.65 13.00 6.88
CA GLY A 255 4.64 13.99 7.95
C GLY A 255 4.18 15.39 7.51
N LYS A 256 3.69 15.56 6.28
CA LYS A 256 3.25 16.85 5.72
C LYS A 256 1.76 17.08 5.98
N PRO A 257 1.35 18.36 6.14
CA PRO A 257 -0.02 18.72 6.48
C PRO A 257 -1.00 18.51 5.32
N VAL A 258 -2.27 18.29 5.70
CA VAL A 258 -3.37 18.07 4.76
C VAL A 258 -4.55 18.96 5.12
N VAL A 259 -5.12 19.61 4.08
CA VAL A 259 -6.43 20.27 4.13
C VAL A 259 -7.44 19.39 3.41
N THR A 260 -8.60 19.14 4.03
CA THR A 260 -9.67 18.37 3.41
C THR A 260 -10.95 19.17 3.34
N PHE A 261 -11.78 18.85 2.32
CA PHE A 261 -13.10 19.44 2.17
C PHE A 261 -14.17 18.37 2.43
N LYS A 262 -14.99 18.58 3.48
CA LYS A 262 -16.09 17.66 3.90
C LYS A 262 -15.64 16.22 3.98
N ASN A 263 -14.52 15.97 4.64
CA ASN A 263 -14.00 14.62 4.82
C ASN A 263 -14.97 13.79 5.66
N ARG A 264 -15.30 12.59 5.21
CA ARG A 264 -16.22 11.71 5.96
C ARG A 264 -15.63 11.13 7.26
N ARG A 265 -14.34 11.29 7.45
CA ARG A 265 -13.59 10.82 8.62
C ARG A 265 -12.60 11.89 9.06
N PRO A 266 -13.12 13.08 9.45
CA PRO A 266 -12.26 14.12 9.96
C PRO A 266 -11.56 13.64 11.23
N GLY A 267 -10.38 14.16 11.50
CA GLY A 267 -9.62 13.86 12.69
C GLY A 267 -8.57 14.93 12.94
N PRO A 268 -7.91 14.93 14.10
CA PRO A 268 -6.97 15.97 14.49
C PRO A 268 -5.75 16.09 13.55
N GLN A 269 -5.45 15.07 12.76
CA GLN A 269 -4.39 15.06 11.75
C GLN A 269 -4.76 15.80 10.45
N LEU A 270 -5.99 16.34 10.33
CA LEU A 270 -6.51 17.02 9.15
C LEU A 270 -7.00 18.42 9.53
N ILE A 271 -6.85 19.36 8.62
CA ILE A 271 -7.62 20.62 8.66
C ILE A 271 -8.81 20.38 7.73
N ASP A 272 -9.97 20.01 8.29
CA ASP A 272 -11.17 19.77 7.51
C ASP A 272 -12.05 21.02 7.48
N ILE A 273 -12.52 21.40 6.29
CA ILE A 273 -13.39 22.55 6.04
C ILE A 273 -14.67 22.11 5.34
N ASP A 274 -15.72 22.90 5.44
CA ASP A 274 -17.02 22.63 4.83
C ASP A 274 -17.55 23.77 3.94
N ASP A 275 -16.85 24.92 3.95
CA ASP A 275 -17.12 26.11 3.13
C ASP A 275 -15.89 26.42 2.26
N PRO A 276 -16.07 26.60 0.92
CA PRO A 276 -14.97 27.02 0.04
C PRO A 276 -14.26 28.33 0.48
N ALA A 277 -14.96 29.26 1.14
CA ALA A 277 -14.36 30.49 1.65
C ALA A 277 -13.27 30.26 2.72
N GLN A 278 -13.29 29.09 3.38
CA GLN A 278 -12.28 28.68 4.36
C GLN A 278 -11.02 28.09 3.70
N PHE A 279 -11.02 27.84 2.38
CA PHE A 279 -9.98 27.08 1.71
C PHE A 279 -8.62 27.79 1.77
N GLU A 280 -8.55 29.07 1.42
CA GLU A 280 -7.29 29.85 1.48
C GLU A 280 -6.74 29.98 2.90
N PRO A 281 -7.52 30.37 3.94
CA PRO A 281 -7.05 30.39 5.32
C PRO A 281 -6.59 29.01 5.84
N ALA A 282 -7.25 27.93 5.43
CA ALA A 282 -6.87 26.58 5.83
C ALA A 282 -5.51 26.18 5.24
N ILE A 283 -5.22 26.55 3.99
CA ILE A 283 -3.92 26.34 3.35
C ILE A 283 -2.82 27.09 4.10
N GLU A 284 -3.04 28.37 4.42
CA GLU A 284 -2.09 29.19 5.18
C GLU A 284 -1.78 28.57 6.54
N ARG A 285 -2.82 28.15 7.26
CA ARG A 285 -2.67 27.43 8.54
C ARG A 285 -1.89 26.14 8.39
N ALA A 286 -2.16 25.35 7.35
CA ALA A 286 -1.46 24.09 7.08
C ALA A 286 0.03 24.32 6.80
N LEU A 287 0.37 25.30 5.96
CA LEU A 287 1.74 25.66 5.63
C LEU A 287 2.53 26.23 6.83
N ALA A 288 1.84 26.86 7.80
CA ALA A 288 2.45 27.29 9.06
C ALA A 288 2.85 26.13 9.97
N ARG A 289 2.36 24.90 9.69
CA ARG A 289 2.69 23.66 10.43
C ARG A 289 2.49 23.78 11.94
N PRO A 290 1.29 24.09 12.45
CA PRO A 290 1.04 24.22 13.88
C PRO A 290 1.50 22.96 14.63
N PRO A 291 2.16 23.10 15.80
CA PRO A 291 2.71 21.96 16.54
C PRO A 291 1.69 20.86 16.84
N GLU A 292 0.46 21.23 17.19
CA GLU A 292 -0.64 20.30 17.49
C GLU A 292 -1.06 19.49 16.27
N LEU A 293 -1.13 20.11 15.07
CA LEU A 293 -1.42 19.42 13.82
C LEU A 293 -0.30 18.44 13.48
N MET A 294 0.95 18.90 13.59
CA MET A 294 2.12 18.06 13.28
C MET A 294 2.25 16.87 14.24
N GLN A 295 1.87 17.05 15.51
CA GLN A 295 1.80 15.97 16.49
C GLN A 295 0.73 14.93 16.09
N ALA A 296 -0.48 15.40 15.78
CA ALA A 296 -1.58 14.52 15.37
C ALA A 296 -1.27 13.75 14.07
N ILE A 297 -0.54 14.36 13.13
CA ILE A 297 -0.06 13.68 11.90
C ILE A 297 0.92 12.55 12.27
N ARG A 298 1.88 12.79 13.17
CA ARG A 298 2.83 11.76 13.62
C ARG A 298 2.10 10.58 14.28
N GLU A 299 1.20 10.88 15.23
CA GLU A 299 0.43 9.85 15.94
C GLU A 299 -0.42 9.01 15.00
N PHE A 300 -1.07 9.66 14.02
CA PHE A 300 -1.83 8.95 12.99
C PHE A 300 -0.91 8.04 12.13
N ALA A 301 0.21 8.58 11.67
CA ALA A 301 1.16 7.86 10.84
C ALA A 301 1.75 6.64 11.57
N ASP A 302 2.13 6.80 12.84
CA ASP A 302 2.66 5.71 13.66
C ASP A 302 1.62 4.64 13.97
N ALA A 303 0.35 5.02 14.08
CA ALA A 303 -0.75 4.07 14.28
C ALA A 303 -1.01 3.18 13.05
N ILE A 304 -0.78 3.68 11.82
CA ILE A 304 -1.06 2.94 10.60
C ILE A 304 0.19 2.30 9.96
N HIS A 305 1.36 2.94 10.08
CA HIS A 305 2.63 2.47 9.53
C HIS A 305 3.83 3.12 10.22
N PRO A 306 4.35 2.56 11.34
CA PRO A 306 5.43 3.18 12.12
C PRO A 306 6.80 3.07 11.45
N TYR A 307 6.94 2.23 10.43
CA TYR A 307 8.20 1.91 9.77
C TYR A 307 8.60 2.99 8.76
N ARG A 308 9.80 3.57 8.94
CA ARG A 308 10.36 4.63 8.07
C ARG A 308 11.64 4.22 7.36
N ASP A 309 12.07 2.95 7.53
CA ASP A 309 13.35 2.43 7.05
C ASP A 309 13.27 1.77 5.66
N GLY A 310 12.07 1.67 5.08
CA GLY A 310 11.86 1.03 3.77
C GLY A 310 12.22 -0.46 3.73
N ARG A 311 12.00 -1.18 4.85
CA ARG A 311 12.35 -2.59 5.02
C ARG A 311 11.16 -3.47 5.36
N SER A 312 9.95 -3.08 4.94
CA SER A 312 8.73 -3.89 5.18
C SER A 312 8.80 -5.23 4.45
N SER A 313 9.37 -5.25 3.25
CA SER A 313 9.55 -6.48 2.46
C SER A 313 10.42 -7.50 3.19
N GLU A 314 11.53 -7.07 3.80
CA GLU A 314 12.37 -7.97 4.58
C GLU A 314 11.64 -8.52 5.81
N ARG A 315 10.83 -7.68 6.49
CA ARG A 315 10.01 -8.13 7.64
C ARG A 315 8.95 -9.13 7.22
N VAL A 316 8.36 -9.02 6.02
CA VAL A 316 7.45 -10.04 5.49
C VAL A 316 8.16 -11.38 5.32
N LEU A 317 9.38 -11.39 4.79
CA LEU A 317 10.17 -12.62 4.65
C LEU A 317 10.55 -13.21 6.00
N ASP A 318 10.96 -12.39 6.96
CA ASP A 318 11.23 -12.82 8.34
C ASP A 318 9.98 -13.39 9.02
N ALA A 319 8.81 -12.79 8.77
CA ALA A 319 7.53 -13.28 9.26
C ALA A 319 7.17 -14.65 8.66
N VAL A 320 7.44 -14.86 7.37
CA VAL A 320 7.27 -16.18 6.71
C VAL A 320 8.19 -17.21 7.33
N ASP A 321 9.46 -16.89 7.52
CA ASP A 321 10.44 -17.81 8.12
C ASP A 321 10.07 -18.15 9.56
N THR A 322 9.68 -17.16 10.36
CA THR A 322 9.20 -17.34 11.74
C THR A 322 7.97 -18.25 11.78
N PHE A 323 7.01 -18.02 10.86
CA PHE A 323 5.79 -18.81 10.78
C PHE A 323 6.08 -20.27 10.42
N ILE A 324 6.97 -20.53 9.46
CA ILE A 324 7.39 -21.88 9.05
C ILE A 324 8.13 -22.58 10.20
N ALA A 325 9.06 -21.89 10.87
CA ALA A 325 9.81 -22.45 11.99
C ALA A 325 8.92 -22.83 13.19
N ALA A 326 7.88 -22.02 13.47
CA ALA A 326 6.89 -22.31 14.50
C ALA A 326 6.04 -23.55 14.21
N GLY A 327 5.95 -23.99 12.96
CA GLY A 327 5.17 -25.14 12.53
C GLY A 327 3.65 -24.95 12.69
N ALA A 328 2.91 -26.03 12.44
CA ALA A 328 1.44 -26.03 12.50
C ALA A 328 0.86 -26.30 13.89
N ARG A 329 1.70 -26.34 14.95
CA ARG A 329 1.25 -26.69 16.30
C ARG A 329 0.17 -25.73 16.81
N ASN A 330 -0.94 -26.30 17.32
CA ASN A 330 -2.06 -25.59 17.96
C ASN A 330 -2.92 -24.68 17.05
N ARG A 331 -2.81 -24.78 15.72
CA ARG A 331 -3.71 -24.04 14.83
C ARG A 331 -4.97 -24.83 14.52
N ARG A 332 -6.12 -24.15 14.56
CA ARG A 332 -7.39 -24.72 14.07
C ARG A 332 -7.36 -24.93 12.57
N ARG A 333 -8.20 -25.81 12.04
CA ARG A 333 -8.36 -25.98 10.60
C ARG A 333 -9.01 -24.75 9.98
N LYS A 334 -8.55 -24.35 8.80
CA LYS A 334 -9.21 -23.31 8.00
C LYS A 334 -10.64 -23.71 7.67
N PRO A 335 -11.59 -22.74 7.55
CA PRO A 335 -12.95 -23.02 7.15
C PRO A 335 -13.00 -23.69 5.78
N TRP A 336 -13.98 -24.56 5.57
CA TRP A 336 -14.09 -25.35 4.34
C TRP A 336 -14.27 -24.49 3.08
N ASN A 337 -15.07 -23.41 3.12
CA ASN A 337 -15.27 -22.42 2.06
C ASN A 337 -15.59 -23.00 0.67
N PRO A 338 -16.52 -23.93 0.47
CA PRO A 338 -16.69 -24.66 -0.79
C PRO A 338 -16.99 -23.73 -1.97
N TRP A 339 -17.88 -22.76 -1.79
CA TRP A 339 -18.27 -21.83 -2.86
C TRP A 339 -17.14 -20.92 -3.32
N ARG A 340 -16.34 -20.40 -2.39
CA ARG A 340 -15.19 -19.56 -2.72
C ARG A 340 -14.10 -20.37 -3.41
N LYS A 341 -13.83 -21.58 -2.93
CA LYS A 341 -12.88 -22.50 -3.54
C LYS A 341 -13.32 -22.90 -4.95
N LEU A 342 -14.61 -23.19 -5.16
CA LEU A 342 -15.18 -23.49 -6.47
C LEU A 342 -15.03 -22.32 -7.45
N LYS A 343 -15.31 -21.08 -6.98
CA LYS A 343 -15.14 -19.87 -7.80
C LYS A 343 -13.69 -19.69 -8.26
N LEU A 344 -12.71 -19.92 -7.37
CA LEU A 344 -11.29 -19.85 -7.72
C LEU A 344 -10.88 -20.96 -8.70
N ARG A 345 -11.37 -22.19 -8.52
CA ARG A 345 -11.14 -23.28 -9.47
C ARG A 345 -11.65 -22.97 -10.88
N ARG A 346 -12.87 -22.43 -10.97
CA ARG A 346 -13.45 -21.97 -12.25
C ARG A 346 -12.62 -20.86 -12.87
N ARG A 347 -12.18 -19.88 -12.07
CA ARG A 347 -11.39 -18.73 -12.54
C ARG A 347 -10.04 -19.17 -13.11
N ILE A 348 -9.35 -20.08 -12.43
CA ILE A 348 -8.02 -20.57 -12.82
C ILE A 348 -8.11 -21.72 -13.84
N GLY A 349 -9.28 -22.34 -14.01
CA GLY A 349 -9.45 -23.52 -14.88
C GLY A 349 -8.85 -24.81 -14.33
N TYR A 350 -8.61 -24.91 -12.99
CA TYR A 350 -7.94 -26.06 -12.39
C TYR A 350 -8.87 -26.93 -11.53
N TRP A 351 -8.98 -28.23 -11.88
CA TRP A 351 -9.86 -29.20 -11.21
C TRP A 351 -9.11 -30.37 -10.55
N GLY A 352 -7.78 -30.35 -10.57
CA GLY A 352 -6.93 -31.35 -9.94
C GLY A 352 -6.93 -31.30 -8.41
N PRO A 353 -6.10 -32.15 -7.75
CA PRO A 353 -5.99 -32.20 -6.29
C PRO A 353 -5.49 -30.85 -5.71
N ALA A 354 -5.89 -30.59 -4.44
CA ALA A 354 -5.45 -29.40 -3.70
C ALA A 354 -4.11 -29.68 -3.00
#